data_1a778775cb4acbb7f1121c8fc22cb764
#
_entry.id   1a778775cb4acbb7f1121c8fc22cb764
#
_cell.length_a   1.000
_cell.length_b   1.000
_cell.length_c   1.000
_cell.angle_alpha   90.00
_cell.angle_beta   90.00
_cell.angle_gamma   90.00
#
_symmetry.space_group_name_H-M   'P 1'
#
loop_
_entity.id
_entity.type
_entity.pdbx_description
1 polymer ?
#
loop_
_entity_poly.entity_id
_entity_poly.type
_entity_poly.pdbx_seq_one_letter_code
_entity_poly.pdbx_strand_id
1 'polypeptide(L)'
;MPNGIRPTAPNKSGTGYNGPREPTGGSGIPGKTLVRAGGIQPSARELPAAPADTQQMATHARIVLIEDHAILRDGLRALLELEPEMQVVGEAGSAAEGARVARNCNPTLIITDLAMPGGLGLRSLDELRAACPGVHILVLTAYCTDEYIHAALNAGADGYILKDASRVELLHAIRAVLTGQKYFSEPVSARLVSSYLRRNEPLIPGFPRITERERQVLTRVALGETNKRVAMALRLSIKTVEKHRANLMRKLDLHNTAAVTLFAVRNGMLPVGNSEDAERREGHAAG
;
A
#
# COMPACT_ATOMS: atom_id res chain seq x y z
N MET A 1 47.79 -1.86 -32.01
CA MET A 1 48.50 -3.03 -31.49
C MET A 1 47.75 -3.51 -30.26
N PRO A 2 47.22 -4.76 -30.26
CA PRO A 2 46.29 -5.23 -29.24
C PRO A 2 47.02 -6.05 -28.18
N ASN A 3 46.50 -6.08 -26.96
CA ASN A 3 46.81 -7.15 -26.03
C ASN A 3 45.52 -7.82 -25.53
N GLY A 4 45.31 -9.00 -26.04
CA GLY A 4 44.24 -9.89 -25.63
C GLY A 4 44.60 -10.64 -24.36
N ILE A 5 43.57 -10.83 -23.52
CA ILE A 5 43.60 -11.81 -22.42
C ILE A 5 42.48 -12.80 -22.65
N ARG A 6 42.85 -14.08 -22.75
CA ARG A 6 41.96 -15.24 -22.92
C ARG A 6 41.29 -15.62 -21.60
N PRO A 7 40.08 -16.18 -21.63
CA PRO A 7 39.40 -16.68 -20.43
C PRO A 7 39.86 -18.12 -20.10
N THR A 8 40.08 -18.40 -18.82
CA THR A 8 40.34 -19.72 -18.26
C THR A 8 39.04 -20.42 -17.88
N ALA A 9 38.95 -21.70 -18.22
CA ALA A 9 37.84 -22.60 -17.97
C ALA A 9 37.71 -23.04 -16.48
N PRO A 10 36.52 -23.48 -16.00
CA PRO A 10 36.29 -23.86 -14.63
C PRO A 10 36.69 -25.30 -14.33
N ASN A 11 37.24 -25.48 -13.15
CA ASN A 11 37.64 -26.74 -12.54
C ASN A 11 36.42 -27.51 -11.99
N LYS A 12 36.31 -28.79 -12.40
CA LYS A 12 35.38 -29.79 -11.89
C LYS A 12 36.03 -30.47 -10.69
N SER A 13 35.44 -30.40 -9.51
CA SER A 13 35.68 -31.36 -8.44
C SER A 13 34.33 -31.85 -7.91
N GLY A 14 34.13 -33.17 -8.15
CA GLY A 14 32.96 -33.88 -7.67
C GLY A 14 33.12 -34.28 -6.19
N THR A 15 32.02 -34.26 -5.47
CA THR A 15 31.87 -35.01 -4.22
C THR A 15 30.55 -35.77 -4.28
N GLY A 16 30.68 -37.08 -4.13
CA GLY A 16 29.58 -38.03 -4.19
C GLY A 16 28.64 -37.95 -3.00
N TYR A 17 27.40 -38.17 -3.29
CA TYR A 17 26.35 -38.32 -2.29
C TYR A 17 26.03 -39.80 -2.11
N ASN A 18 26.32 -40.35 -0.92
CA ASN A 18 25.97 -41.71 -0.51
C ASN A 18 24.53 -41.75 -0.03
N GLY A 19 23.68 -42.54 -0.68
CA GLY A 19 22.33 -42.85 -0.19
C GLY A 19 22.35 -43.95 0.89
N PRO A 20 21.36 -44.02 1.76
CA PRO A 20 21.24 -45.04 2.81
C PRO A 20 20.63 -46.35 2.26
N ARG A 21 21.23 -47.45 2.74
CA ARG A 21 20.91 -48.86 2.42
C ARG A 21 19.63 -49.31 3.14
N GLU A 22 18.81 -50.11 2.49
CA GLU A 22 17.77 -50.95 3.07
C GLU A 22 18.37 -52.12 3.90
N PRO A 23 17.69 -52.58 4.97
CA PRO A 23 17.97 -53.89 5.55
C PRO A 23 16.94 -54.95 5.12
N THR A 24 17.45 -56.01 4.54
CA THR A 24 16.76 -57.28 4.24
C THR A 24 16.78 -58.21 5.47
N GLY A 25 15.77 -59.08 5.53
CA GLY A 25 15.71 -60.32 6.30
C GLY A 25 14.78 -60.28 7.49
N GLY A 26 13.86 -61.15 7.70
CA GLY A 26 13.66 -62.52 7.22
C GLY A 26 12.93 -63.28 8.31
N SER A 27 12.00 -64.15 7.89
CA SER A 27 11.53 -65.36 8.51
C SER A 27 10.58 -65.33 9.75
N GLY A 28 9.52 -66.06 9.59
CA GLY A 28 8.90 -66.80 10.68
C GLY A 28 7.39 -66.92 10.69
N ILE A 29 6.82 -67.92 10.00
CA ILE A 29 5.42 -68.42 10.23
C ILE A 29 5.50 -69.40 11.41
N PRO A 30 4.47 -69.54 12.28
CA PRO A 30 3.35 -70.49 12.01
C PRO A 30 1.96 -70.10 12.57
N GLY A 31 0.93 -70.32 11.80
CA GLY A 31 -0.06 -71.39 12.01
C GLY A 31 -1.28 -71.13 12.89
N LYS A 32 -2.44 -71.37 12.22
CA LYS A 32 -3.78 -71.77 12.80
C LYS A 32 -4.64 -70.66 13.37
N THR A 33 -5.86 -70.38 12.92
CA THR A 33 -7.04 -71.25 12.96
C THR A 33 -8.17 -70.58 12.17
N LEU A 34 -8.85 -71.37 11.31
CA LEU A 34 -10.12 -70.96 10.68
C LEU A 34 -11.24 -70.90 11.77
N VAL A 35 -11.90 -69.75 11.88
CA VAL A 35 -13.24 -69.66 12.44
C VAL A 35 -14.15 -69.02 11.38
N ARG A 36 -15.08 -69.84 10.91
CA ARG A 36 -16.16 -69.49 9.99
C ARG A 36 -17.27 -68.83 10.78
N ALA A 37 -17.55 -67.58 10.53
CA ALA A 37 -18.77 -66.94 11.05
C ALA A 37 -19.29 -65.91 10.03
N GLY A 38 -20.50 -66.20 9.58
CA GLY A 38 -21.63 -65.32 9.33
C GLY A 38 -21.42 -64.17 8.33
N GLY A 39 -21.95 -64.39 7.11
CA GLY A 39 -22.13 -63.34 6.15
C GLY A 39 -23.05 -62.25 6.68
N ILE A 40 -22.54 -61.01 6.73
CA ILE A 40 -23.34 -59.79 6.75
C ILE A 40 -22.91 -59.04 5.50
N GLN A 41 -23.78 -59.04 4.49
CA GLN A 41 -23.63 -58.13 3.37
C GLN A 41 -23.83 -56.70 3.89
N PRO A 42 -22.88 -55.77 3.69
CA PRO A 42 -23.19 -54.37 3.88
C PRO A 42 -24.06 -53.90 2.70
N SER A 43 -25.31 -53.59 3.02
CA SER A 43 -26.21 -52.81 2.18
C SER A 43 -25.44 -51.62 1.60
N ALA A 44 -25.34 -51.56 0.29
CA ALA A 44 -24.86 -50.37 -0.43
C ALA A 44 -25.83 -49.21 -0.11
N ARG A 45 -25.50 -48.43 0.89
CA ARG A 45 -26.08 -47.12 1.06
C ARG A 45 -25.57 -46.30 -0.12
N GLU A 46 -26.44 -46.09 -1.10
CA GLU A 46 -26.27 -45.05 -2.11
C GLU A 46 -26.01 -43.74 -1.38
N LEU A 47 -24.76 -43.25 -1.49
CA LEU A 47 -24.44 -41.88 -1.17
C LEU A 47 -25.30 -41.01 -2.09
N PRO A 48 -26.05 -40.01 -1.57
CA PRO A 48 -26.77 -39.10 -2.43
C PRO A 48 -25.74 -38.46 -3.37
N ALA A 49 -26.01 -38.57 -4.67
CA ALA A 49 -25.24 -37.88 -5.69
C ALA A 49 -25.10 -36.42 -5.26
N ALA A 50 -23.87 -35.96 -5.15
CA ALA A 50 -23.59 -34.53 -4.98
C ALA A 50 -24.35 -33.79 -6.09
N PRO A 51 -25.05 -32.69 -5.79
CA PRO A 51 -25.69 -31.91 -6.82
C PRO A 51 -24.61 -31.43 -7.77
N ALA A 52 -24.49 -32.08 -8.93
CA ALA A 52 -23.87 -31.56 -10.11
C ALA A 52 -24.80 -30.44 -10.56
N ASP A 53 -24.45 -29.22 -10.22
CA ASP A 53 -24.77 -27.97 -10.90
C ASP A 53 -24.52 -26.79 -9.93
N THR A 54 -23.26 -26.66 -9.54
CA THR A 54 -22.75 -25.34 -9.34
C THR A 54 -21.97 -25.01 -10.62
N GLN A 55 -22.67 -24.78 -11.72
CA GLN A 55 -22.23 -23.86 -12.74
C GLN A 55 -21.99 -22.56 -11.98
N GLN A 56 -20.74 -22.36 -11.62
CA GLN A 56 -20.19 -21.07 -11.24
C GLN A 56 -20.48 -20.18 -12.46
N MET A 57 -21.65 -19.52 -12.46
CA MET A 57 -21.91 -18.41 -13.35
C MET A 57 -20.72 -17.48 -13.11
N ALA A 58 -19.85 -17.41 -14.08
CA ALA A 58 -18.75 -16.46 -14.08
C ALA A 58 -19.40 -15.07 -13.97
N THR A 59 -19.56 -14.60 -12.74
CA THR A 59 -20.13 -13.28 -12.48
C THR A 59 -19.07 -12.30 -12.98
N HIS A 60 -19.31 -11.73 -14.18
CA HIS A 60 -18.46 -10.71 -14.75
C HIS A 60 -18.29 -9.60 -13.72
N ALA A 61 -17.05 -9.23 -13.48
CA ALA A 61 -16.75 -8.09 -12.63
C ALA A 61 -17.32 -6.81 -13.27
N ARG A 62 -18.30 -6.23 -12.62
CA ARG A 62 -18.97 -5.00 -13.09
C ARG A 62 -18.20 -3.80 -12.53
N ILE A 63 -17.50 -3.09 -13.40
CA ILE A 63 -16.54 -2.05 -13.03
C ILE A 63 -17.10 -0.68 -13.38
N VAL A 64 -17.04 0.27 -12.43
CA VAL A 64 -17.22 1.69 -12.67
C VAL A 64 -15.86 2.38 -12.60
N LEU A 65 -15.55 3.19 -13.63
CA LEU A 65 -14.32 3.99 -13.72
C LEU A 65 -14.62 5.43 -13.34
N ILE A 66 -13.85 6.00 -12.42
CA ILE A 66 -13.95 7.40 -11.99
C ILE A 66 -12.58 8.07 -12.17
N GLU A 67 -12.42 8.83 -13.26
CA GLU A 67 -11.15 9.42 -13.68
C GLU A 67 -11.44 10.70 -14.47
N ASP A 68 -10.84 11.83 -14.11
CA ASP A 68 -11.07 13.11 -14.77
C ASP A 68 -10.30 13.25 -16.11
N HIS A 69 -9.20 12.50 -16.27
CA HIS A 69 -8.44 12.48 -17.52
C HIS A 69 -9.09 11.54 -18.54
N ALA A 70 -9.79 12.11 -19.55
CA ALA A 70 -10.55 11.34 -20.53
C ALA A 70 -9.70 10.29 -21.27
N ILE A 71 -8.48 10.64 -21.71
CA ILE A 71 -7.59 9.71 -22.43
C ILE A 71 -7.22 8.50 -21.52
N LEU A 72 -6.95 8.74 -20.24
CA LEU A 72 -6.62 7.66 -19.31
C LEU A 72 -7.85 6.77 -19.07
N ARG A 73 -9.03 7.37 -18.88
CA ARG A 73 -10.28 6.65 -18.69
C ARG A 73 -10.60 5.76 -19.89
N ASP A 74 -10.49 6.29 -21.11
CA ASP A 74 -10.69 5.54 -22.35
C ASP A 74 -9.67 4.38 -22.47
N GLY A 75 -8.41 4.64 -22.13
CA GLY A 75 -7.36 3.62 -22.13
C GLY A 75 -7.60 2.50 -21.11
N LEU A 76 -8.03 2.85 -19.89
CA LEU A 76 -8.40 1.87 -18.86
C LEU A 76 -9.59 1.03 -19.30
N ARG A 77 -10.63 1.65 -19.87
CA ARG A 77 -11.76 0.91 -20.41
C ARG A 77 -11.33 -0.09 -21.47
N ALA A 78 -10.62 0.36 -22.50
CA ALA A 78 -10.14 -0.52 -23.56
C ALA A 78 -9.27 -1.67 -23.03
N LEU A 79 -8.44 -1.43 -22.01
CA LEU A 79 -7.60 -2.44 -21.38
C LEU A 79 -8.42 -3.48 -20.62
N LEU A 80 -9.45 -3.05 -19.88
CA LEU A 80 -10.30 -3.93 -19.08
C LEU A 80 -11.26 -4.76 -19.96
N GLU A 81 -11.76 -4.20 -21.04
CA GLU A 81 -12.63 -4.89 -22.01
C GLU A 81 -11.91 -5.99 -22.81
N LEU A 82 -10.56 -6.07 -22.73
CA LEU A 82 -9.80 -7.21 -23.24
C LEU A 82 -9.90 -8.46 -22.36
N GLU A 83 -10.36 -8.31 -21.11
CA GLU A 83 -10.51 -9.43 -20.16
C GLU A 83 -11.97 -9.90 -20.17
N PRO A 84 -12.23 -11.16 -20.59
CA PRO A 84 -13.62 -11.65 -20.74
C PRO A 84 -14.43 -11.62 -19.44
N GLU A 85 -13.77 -11.68 -18.29
CA GLU A 85 -14.40 -11.66 -16.97
C GLU A 85 -14.67 -10.24 -16.43
N MET A 86 -14.29 -9.17 -17.17
CA MET A 86 -14.43 -7.79 -16.74
C MET A 86 -15.32 -6.99 -17.68
N GLN A 87 -16.21 -6.18 -17.13
CA GLN A 87 -17.09 -5.30 -17.88
C GLN A 87 -17.13 -3.90 -17.27
N VAL A 88 -16.79 -2.89 -18.03
CA VAL A 88 -16.99 -1.49 -17.63
C VAL A 88 -18.48 -1.15 -17.83
N VAL A 89 -19.20 -0.97 -16.71
CA VAL A 89 -20.65 -0.72 -16.70
C VAL A 89 -21.00 0.74 -16.51
N GLY A 90 -20.00 1.59 -16.25
CA GLY A 90 -20.21 3.03 -16.10
C GLY A 90 -18.89 3.78 -15.97
N GLU A 91 -18.93 5.05 -16.35
CA GLU A 91 -17.79 5.96 -16.32
C GLU A 91 -18.20 7.32 -15.77
N ALA A 92 -17.26 8.00 -15.10
CA ALA A 92 -17.47 9.34 -14.57
C ALA A 92 -16.16 10.15 -14.61
N GLY A 93 -16.29 11.45 -14.88
CA GLY A 93 -15.18 12.41 -14.86
C GLY A 93 -15.02 13.14 -13.53
N SER A 94 -15.85 12.84 -12.54
CA SER A 94 -15.80 13.45 -11.21
C SER A 94 -16.36 12.52 -10.14
N ALA A 95 -15.98 12.75 -8.90
CA ALA A 95 -16.45 11.96 -7.76
C ALA A 95 -17.98 12.03 -7.57
N ALA A 96 -18.58 13.22 -7.69
CA ALA A 96 -20.01 13.40 -7.54
C ALA A 96 -20.81 12.67 -8.64
N GLU A 97 -20.31 12.70 -9.86
CA GLU A 97 -20.87 11.93 -10.98
C GLU A 97 -20.68 10.43 -10.73
N GLY A 98 -19.51 10.02 -10.26
CA GLY A 98 -19.17 8.64 -9.94
C GLY A 98 -20.14 8.00 -8.95
N ALA A 99 -20.49 8.71 -7.88
CA ALA A 99 -21.47 8.22 -6.91
C ALA A 99 -22.87 8.03 -7.51
N ARG A 100 -23.27 8.90 -8.45
CA ARG A 100 -24.54 8.78 -9.18
C ARG A 100 -24.52 7.58 -10.14
N VAL A 101 -23.43 7.45 -10.92
CA VAL A 101 -23.26 6.34 -11.88
C VAL A 101 -23.21 4.99 -11.11
N ALA A 102 -22.45 4.92 -10.03
CA ALA A 102 -22.33 3.71 -9.24
C ALA A 102 -23.67 3.22 -8.68
N ARG A 103 -24.53 4.13 -8.17
CA ARG A 103 -25.89 3.77 -7.73
C ARG A 103 -26.74 3.14 -8.83
N ASN A 104 -26.61 3.62 -10.05
CA ASN A 104 -27.43 3.17 -11.18
C ASN A 104 -26.90 1.86 -11.78
N CYS A 105 -25.59 1.65 -11.74
CA CYS A 105 -24.95 0.51 -12.41
C CYS A 105 -24.77 -0.71 -11.48
N ASN A 106 -24.93 -0.57 -10.17
CA ASN A 106 -24.70 -1.63 -9.19
C ASN A 106 -23.38 -2.40 -9.45
N PRO A 107 -22.21 -1.71 -9.38
CA PRO A 107 -20.92 -2.32 -9.65
C PRO A 107 -20.47 -3.27 -8.56
N THR A 108 -19.60 -4.23 -8.92
CA THR A 108 -18.85 -5.06 -7.94
C THR A 108 -17.52 -4.39 -7.56
N LEU A 109 -16.98 -3.54 -8.44
CA LEU A 109 -15.73 -2.81 -8.24
C LEU A 109 -15.85 -1.37 -8.75
N ILE A 110 -15.31 -0.43 -7.99
CA ILE A 110 -15.08 0.94 -8.42
C ILE A 110 -13.57 1.16 -8.49
N ILE A 111 -13.07 1.63 -9.64
CA ILE A 111 -11.70 2.12 -9.80
C ILE A 111 -11.77 3.63 -9.83
N THR A 112 -11.06 4.30 -8.91
CA THR A 112 -11.15 5.76 -8.76
C THR A 112 -9.80 6.42 -8.56
N ASP A 113 -9.59 7.59 -9.19
CA ASP A 113 -8.53 8.50 -8.78
C ASP A 113 -8.96 9.31 -7.54
N LEU A 114 -7.99 9.64 -6.69
CA LEU A 114 -8.17 10.53 -5.53
C LEU A 114 -7.86 12.00 -5.85
N ALA A 115 -7.22 12.28 -6.96
CA ALA A 115 -6.65 13.58 -7.29
C ALA A 115 -7.50 14.41 -8.27
N MET A 116 -8.80 14.21 -8.26
CA MET A 116 -9.71 14.92 -9.14
C MET A 116 -10.01 16.34 -8.65
N PRO A 117 -10.37 17.29 -9.57
CA PRO A 117 -10.81 18.63 -9.21
C PRO A 117 -11.99 18.60 -8.23
N GLY A 118 -11.92 19.42 -7.17
CA GLY A 118 -12.96 19.47 -6.13
C GLY A 118 -12.48 19.08 -4.73
N GLY A 119 -11.24 18.66 -4.59
CA GLY A 119 -10.59 18.37 -3.31
C GLY A 119 -10.14 16.92 -3.18
N LEU A 120 -9.47 16.64 -2.06
CA LEU A 120 -9.06 15.28 -1.70
C LEU A 120 -10.28 14.36 -1.72
N GLY A 121 -10.27 13.41 -2.67
CA GLY A 121 -11.35 12.45 -2.91
C GLY A 121 -11.70 11.50 -1.76
N LEU A 122 -11.34 11.85 -0.52
CA LEU A 122 -11.59 11.05 0.67
C LEU A 122 -13.07 11.05 1.06
N ARG A 123 -13.72 12.21 1.00
CA ARG A 123 -15.18 12.28 1.16
C ARG A 123 -15.91 11.51 0.08
N SER A 124 -15.31 11.46 -1.13
CA SER A 124 -15.86 10.72 -2.24
C SER A 124 -15.85 9.21 -2.00
N LEU A 125 -14.86 8.65 -1.32
CA LEU A 125 -14.84 7.22 -0.97
C LEU A 125 -15.96 6.88 0.02
N ASP A 126 -16.19 7.72 1.01
CA ASP A 126 -17.31 7.56 1.96
C ASP A 126 -18.66 7.64 1.22
N GLU A 127 -18.80 8.60 0.29
CA GLU A 127 -20.00 8.76 -0.55
C GLU A 127 -20.22 7.56 -1.49
N LEU A 128 -19.15 7.01 -2.08
CA LEU A 128 -19.21 5.81 -2.92
C LEU A 128 -19.63 4.59 -2.12
N ARG A 129 -19.09 4.41 -0.91
CA ARG A 129 -19.50 3.34 0.00
C ARG A 129 -20.95 3.46 0.45
N ALA A 130 -21.39 4.68 0.77
CA ALA A 130 -22.79 4.94 1.11
C ALA A 130 -23.73 4.71 -0.08
N ALA A 131 -23.26 5.02 -1.31
CA ALA A 131 -24.03 4.83 -2.53
C ALA A 131 -24.17 3.34 -2.91
N CYS A 132 -23.15 2.53 -2.66
CA CYS A 132 -23.07 1.12 -3.03
C CYS A 132 -22.50 0.29 -1.88
N PRO A 133 -23.30 -0.10 -0.90
CA PRO A 133 -22.85 -0.96 0.20
C PRO A 133 -22.30 -2.29 -0.33
N GLY A 134 -21.10 -2.66 0.15
CA GLY A 134 -20.43 -3.91 -0.24
C GLY A 134 -19.61 -3.85 -1.54
N VAL A 135 -19.62 -2.72 -2.26
CA VAL A 135 -18.75 -2.54 -3.43
C VAL A 135 -17.27 -2.52 -3.03
N HIS A 136 -16.42 -3.14 -3.83
CA HIS A 136 -14.98 -3.00 -3.68
C HIS A 136 -14.48 -1.68 -4.27
N ILE A 137 -13.47 -1.07 -3.63
CA ILE A 137 -12.89 0.19 -4.09
C ILE A 137 -11.38 0.02 -4.27
N LEU A 138 -10.93 0.16 -5.53
CA LEU A 138 -9.52 0.20 -5.91
C LEU A 138 -9.13 1.63 -6.28
N VAL A 139 -8.20 2.19 -5.53
CA VAL A 139 -7.63 3.51 -5.82
C VAL A 139 -6.53 3.37 -6.85
N LEU A 140 -6.60 4.16 -7.93
CA LEU A 140 -5.59 4.28 -8.98
C LEU A 140 -5.16 5.75 -9.07
N THR A 141 -3.97 6.10 -8.60
CA THR A 141 -3.55 7.50 -8.46
C THR A 141 -2.06 7.72 -8.72
N ALA A 142 -1.67 8.96 -9.05
CA ALA A 142 -0.26 9.34 -9.17
C ALA A 142 0.40 9.64 -7.81
N TYR A 143 -0.35 9.69 -6.72
CA TYR A 143 0.17 10.11 -5.42
C TYR A 143 0.56 8.92 -4.55
N CYS A 144 1.80 8.96 -4.05
CA CYS A 144 2.35 7.96 -3.13
C CYS A 144 2.87 8.65 -1.86
N THR A 145 2.01 9.40 -1.16
CA THR A 145 2.37 10.01 0.14
C THR A 145 1.61 9.35 1.27
N ASP A 146 2.20 9.34 2.47
CA ASP A 146 1.60 8.72 3.66
C ASP A 146 0.19 9.28 3.92
N GLU A 147 -0.02 10.59 3.67
CA GLU A 147 -1.31 11.27 3.87
C GLU A 147 -2.41 10.68 2.96
N TYR A 148 -2.12 10.54 1.66
CA TYR A 148 -3.08 9.98 0.70
C TYR A 148 -3.37 8.50 0.97
N ILE A 149 -2.31 7.72 1.26
CA ILE A 149 -2.43 6.29 1.53
C ILE A 149 -3.28 6.06 2.79
N HIS A 150 -2.91 6.71 3.92
CA HIS A 150 -3.66 6.55 5.17
C HIS A 150 -5.10 7.04 5.04
N ALA A 151 -5.30 8.10 4.31
CA ALA A 151 -6.61 8.66 4.10
C ALA A 151 -7.52 7.73 3.28
N ALA A 152 -7.01 7.13 2.20
CA ALA A 152 -7.73 6.14 1.41
C ALA A 152 -8.07 4.88 2.24
N LEU A 153 -7.11 4.39 3.03
CA LEU A 153 -7.33 3.23 3.91
C LEU A 153 -8.39 3.51 4.98
N ASN A 154 -8.35 4.68 5.63
CA ASN A 154 -9.33 5.08 6.64
C ASN A 154 -10.73 5.23 6.04
N ALA A 155 -10.85 5.67 4.78
CA ALA A 155 -12.09 5.71 4.02
C ALA A 155 -12.51 4.34 3.45
N GLY A 156 -11.77 3.27 3.79
CA GLY A 156 -12.12 1.90 3.49
C GLY A 156 -11.76 1.42 2.09
N ALA A 157 -10.77 1.99 1.42
CA ALA A 157 -10.26 1.44 0.17
C ALA A 157 -9.82 -0.03 0.33
N ASP A 158 -10.13 -0.85 -0.68
CA ASP A 158 -9.75 -2.26 -0.70
C ASP A 158 -8.41 -2.46 -1.38
N GLY A 159 -8.03 -1.55 -2.28
CA GLY A 159 -6.72 -1.55 -2.89
C GLY A 159 -6.21 -0.14 -3.21
N TYR A 160 -4.89 -0.04 -3.39
CA TYR A 160 -4.21 1.20 -3.74
C TYR A 160 -3.04 0.90 -4.68
N ILE A 161 -3.12 1.39 -5.90
CA ILE A 161 -2.08 1.24 -6.92
C ILE A 161 -1.73 2.59 -7.54
N LEU A 162 -0.53 2.68 -8.07
CA LEU A 162 -0.05 3.90 -8.73
C LEU A 162 -0.38 3.87 -10.23
N LYS A 163 -0.57 5.04 -10.85
CA LYS A 163 -0.87 5.18 -12.29
C LYS A 163 0.29 4.77 -13.22
N ASP A 164 1.48 4.56 -12.68
CA ASP A 164 2.65 4.01 -13.39
C ASP A 164 2.73 2.47 -13.31
N ALA A 165 1.76 1.82 -12.67
CA ALA A 165 1.65 0.37 -12.61
C ALA A 165 1.48 -0.25 -14.01
N SER A 166 2.03 -1.44 -14.20
CA SER A 166 1.85 -2.20 -15.43
C SER A 166 0.41 -2.74 -15.56
N ARG A 167 -0.01 -3.08 -16.80
CA ARG A 167 -1.29 -3.78 -17.02
C ARG A 167 -1.40 -5.05 -16.17
N VAL A 168 -0.33 -5.82 -16.06
CA VAL A 168 -0.32 -7.07 -15.30
C VAL A 168 -0.60 -6.80 -13.81
N GLU A 169 0.01 -5.77 -13.26
CA GLU A 169 -0.20 -5.36 -11.87
C GLU A 169 -1.62 -4.86 -11.64
N LEU A 170 -2.17 -4.04 -12.55
CA LEU A 170 -3.56 -3.57 -12.46
C LEU A 170 -4.56 -4.72 -12.45
N LEU A 171 -4.44 -5.67 -13.39
CA LEU A 171 -5.32 -6.83 -13.45
C LEU A 171 -5.18 -7.74 -12.23
N HIS A 172 -3.95 -7.91 -11.72
CA HIS A 172 -3.73 -8.66 -10.48
C HIS A 172 -4.40 -7.97 -9.28
N ALA A 173 -4.25 -6.64 -9.13
CA ALA A 173 -4.90 -5.87 -8.09
C ALA A 173 -6.43 -5.99 -8.14
N ILE A 174 -7.02 -5.90 -9.34
CA ILE A 174 -8.46 -6.05 -9.55
C ILE A 174 -8.93 -7.44 -9.08
N ARG A 175 -8.27 -8.51 -9.52
CA ARG A 175 -8.63 -9.87 -9.14
C ARG A 175 -8.48 -10.12 -7.64
N ALA A 176 -7.41 -9.63 -7.04
CA ALA A 176 -7.20 -9.72 -5.58
C ALA A 176 -8.32 -9.01 -4.80
N VAL A 177 -8.66 -7.78 -5.19
CA VAL A 177 -9.70 -7.00 -4.53
C VAL A 177 -11.08 -7.65 -4.68
N LEU A 178 -11.42 -8.16 -5.85
CA LEU A 178 -12.69 -8.87 -6.09
C LEU A 178 -12.84 -10.16 -5.27
N THR A 179 -11.74 -10.78 -4.86
CA THR A 179 -11.76 -11.92 -3.93
C THR A 179 -11.77 -11.51 -2.45
N GLY A 180 -11.89 -10.21 -2.17
CA GLY A 180 -11.90 -9.67 -0.80
C GLY A 180 -10.52 -9.48 -0.19
N GLN A 181 -9.44 -9.70 -0.94
CA GLN A 181 -8.08 -9.44 -0.49
C GLN A 181 -7.75 -7.95 -0.60
N LYS A 182 -6.95 -7.44 0.32
CA LYS A 182 -6.41 -6.09 0.20
C LYS A 182 -5.19 -6.10 -0.70
N TYR A 183 -5.09 -5.14 -1.62
CA TYR A 183 -3.96 -5.02 -2.53
C TYR A 183 -3.30 -3.64 -2.45
N PHE A 184 -1.98 -3.62 -2.29
CA PHE A 184 -1.17 -2.40 -2.30
C PHE A 184 0.05 -2.64 -3.17
N SER A 185 0.30 -1.74 -4.12
CA SER A 185 1.52 -1.80 -4.94
C SER A 185 2.77 -1.77 -4.06
N GLU A 186 3.88 -2.30 -4.54
CA GLU A 186 5.12 -2.41 -3.77
C GLU A 186 5.56 -1.07 -3.13
N PRO A 187 5.59 0.08 -3.87
CA PRO A 187 5.96 1.36 -3.27
C PRO A 187 5.00 1.80 -2.14
N VAL A 188 3.71 1.49 -2.28
CA VAL A 188 2.68 1.80 -1.28
C VAL A 188 2.88 0.94 -0.04
N SER A 189 3.09 -0.37 -0.21
CA SER A 189 3.36 -1.32 0.88
C SER A 189 4.62 -0.95 1.66
N ALA A 190 5.72 -0.60 0.97
CA ALA A 190 6.96 -0.15 1.59
C ALA A 190 6.75 1.11 2.44
N ARG A 191 5.93 2.06 1.97
CA ARG A 191 5.56 3.25 2.75
C ARG A 191 4.70 2.92 3.96
N LEU A 192 3.72 2.02 3.83
CA LEU A 192 2.88 1.58 4.94
C LEU A 192 3.73 0.94 6.05
N VAL A 193 4.62 0.02 5.68
CA VAL A 193 5.56 -0.61 6.63
C VAL A 193 6.45 0.45 7.29
N SER A 194 7.04 1.34 6.50
CA SER A 194 7.88 2.43 7.02
C SER A 194 7.11 3.35 7.96
N SER A 195 5.86 3.69 7.64
CA SER A 195 5.02 4.53 8.50
C SER A 195 4.61 3.82 9.80
N TYR A 196 4.40 2.50 9.73
CA TYR A 196 4.11 1.67 10.90
C TYR A 196 5.32 1.56 11.83
N LEU A 197 6.50 1.33 11.29
CA LEU A 197 7.75 1.28 12.06
C LEU A 197 8.06 2.64 12.70
N ARG A 198 7.82 3.75 11.99
CA ARG A 198 7.92 5.10 12.55
C ARG A 198 6.85 5.42 13.61
N ARG A 199 5.72 4.68 13.64
CA ARG A 199 4.72 4.82 14.72
C ARG A 199 5.27 4.44 16.09
N ASN A 200 6.35 3.69 16.17
CA ASN A 200 7.05 3.36 17.41
C ASN A 200 8.07 4.42 17.86
N GLU A 201 8.23 5.54 17.10
CA GLU A 201 8.94 6.70 17.65
C GLU A 201 8.12 7.31 18.79
N PRO A 202 8.78 7.74 19.89
CA PRO A 202 8.08 8.19 21.07
C PRO A 202 7.12 9.33 20.73
N LEU A 203 5.85 9.14 21.08
CA LEU A 203 4.84 10.19 21.05
C LEU A 203 5.29 11.29 22.00
N ILE A 204 5.20 12.55 21.56
CA ILE A 204 5.31 13.66 22.48
C ILE A 204 4.04 13.64 23.33
N PRO A 205 4.13 13.30 24.64
CA PRO A 205 2.93 13.18 25.47
C PRO A 205 2.12 14.50 25.47
N GLY A 206 0.82 14.40 25.22
CA GLY A 206 -0.09 15.54 25.26
C GLY A 206 -0.22 16.34 23.96
N PHE A 207 0.44 15.95 22.87
CA PHE A 207 0.32 16.66 21.59
C PHE A 207 -0.18 15.76 20.45
N PRO A 208 -0.96 16.32 19.50
CA PRO A 208 -1.37 15.61 18.29
C PRO A 208 -0.15 15.13 17.47
N ARG A 209 -0.30 14.01 16.80
CA ARG A 209 0.76 13.52 15.92
C ARG A 209 1.06 14.52 14.81
N ILE A 210 2.32 14.88 14.69
CA ILE A 210 2.85 15.63 13.54
C ILE A 210 3.44 14.64 12.53
N THR A 211 3.23 14.91 11.24
CA THR A 211 3.81 14.09 10.17
C THR A 211 5.33 14.32 10.11
N GLU A 212 6.06 13.37 9.53
CA GLU A 212 7.52 13.53 9.33
C GLU A 212 7.83 14.82 8.55
N ARG A 213 6.99 15.19 7.60
CA ARG A 213 7.17 16.42 6.83
C ARG A 213 6.93 17.67 7.67
N GLU A 214 5.91 17.65 8.53
CA GLU A 214 5.66 18.71 9.51
C GLU A 214 6.80 18.80 10.51
N ARG A 215 7.38 17.67 10.94
CA ARG A 215 8.55 17.62 11.82
C ARG A 215 9.78 18.24 11.17
N GLN A 216 10.09 17.88 9.92
CA GLN A 216 11.20 18.49 9.15
C GLN A 216 11.04 20.00 9.00
N VAL A 217 9.81 20.46 8.71
CA VAL A 217 9.51 21.89 8.62
C VAL A 217 9.64 22.55 10.00
N LEU A 218 9.12 21.93 11.06
CA LEU A 218 9.23 22.43 12.44
C LEU A 218 10.67 22.65 12.86
N THR A 219 11.53 21.63 12.69
CA THR A 219 12.94 21.68 13.06
C THR A 219 13.67 22.83 12.37
N ARG A 220 13.45 23.01 11.05
CA ARG A 220 14.09 24.08 10.28
C ARG A 220 13.57 25.47 10.64
N VAL A 221 12.25 25.60 10.85
CA VAL A 221 11.65 26.86 11.30
C VAL A 221 12.15 27.21 12.71
N ALA A 222 12.31 26.24 13.58
CA ALA A 222 12.85 26.42 14.93
C ALA A 222 14.33 26.84 14.91
N LEU A 223 15.09 26.43 13.88
CA LEU A 223 16.46 26.91 13.62
C LEU A 223 16.50 28.32 12.99
N GLY A 224 15.37 29.00 12.81
CA GLY A 224 15.28 30.33 12.25
C GLY A 224 15.32 30.40 10.72
N GLU A 225 15.20 29.26 10.01
CA GLU A 225 15.21 29.26 8.56
C GLU A 225 13.93 29.89 7.97
N THR A 226 14.09 30.69 6.92
CA THR A 226 12.96 31.26 6.16
C THR A 226 12.26 30.21 5.33
N ASN A 227 10.97 30.39 4.99
CA ASN A 227 10.21 29.46 4.15
C ASN A 227 10.93 29.16 2.82
N LYS A 228 11.67 30.13 2.26
CA LYS A 228 12.49 29.96 1.04
C LYS A 228 13.64 28.97 1.27
N ARG A 229 14.37 29.08 2.38
CA ARG A 229 15.48 28.17 2.72
C ARG A 229 14.96 26.76 3.03
N VAL A 230 13.86 26.66 3.78
CA VAL A 230 13.19 25.39 4.04
C VAL A 230 12.73 24.71 2.75
N ALA A 231 12.13 25.47 1.82
CA ALA A 231 11.69 24.98 0.53
C ALA A 231 12.86 24.41 -0.30
N MET A 232 13.97 25.13 -0.38
CA MET A 232 15.18 24.66 -1.06
C MET A 232 15.74 23.39 -0.43
N ALA A 233 15.89 23.37 0.88
CA ALA A 233 16.49 22.25 1.61
C ALA A 233 15.63 20.99 1.54
N LEU A 234 14.30 21.12 1.52
CA LEU A 234 13.35 19.99 1.46
C LEU A 234 12.89 19.66 0.04
N ARG A 235 13.38 20.38 -0.98
CA ARG A 235 12.97 20.24 -2.39
C ARG A 235 11.46 20.39 -2.57
N LEU A 236 10.89 21.44 -1.97
CA LEU A 236 9.46 21.78 -2.02
C LEU A 236 9.23 23.15 -2.65
N SER A 237 7.98 23.45 -3.01
CA SER A 237 7.58 24.82 -3.29
C SER A 237 7.42 25.62 -1.97
N ILE A 238 7.62 26.93 -2.03
CA ILE A 238 7.39 27.82 -0.88
C ILE A 238 5.96 27.68 -0.36
N LYS A 239 4.98 27.62 -1.28
CA LYS A 239 3.56 27.43 -0.95
C LYS A 239 3.29 26.10 -0.21
N THR A 240 4.02 25.05 -0.56
CA THR A 240 3.93 23.75 0.12
C THR A 240 4.47 23.84 1.55
N VAL A 241 5.60 24.54 1.76
CA VAL A 241 6.17 24.78 3.09
C VAL A 241 5.20 25.59 3.96
N GLU A 242 4.60 26.64 3.40
CA GLU A 242 3.59 27.44 4.10
C GLU A 242 2.39 26.61 4.53
N LYS A 243 1.90 25.73 3.67
CA LYS A 243 0.81 24.80 4.01
C LYS A 243 1.19 23.87 5.17
N HIS A 244 2.38 23.24 5.11
CA HIS A 244 2.86 22.38 6.21
C HIS A 244 3.03 23.16 7.50
N ARG A 245 3.58 24.37 7.44
CA ARG A 245 3.76 25.26 8.59
C ARG A 245 2.40 25.65 9.21
N ALA A 246 1.42 26.04 8.41
CA ALA A 246 0.10 26.38 8.89
C ALA A 246 -0.62 25.19 9.56
N ASN A 247 -0.53 24.01 8.95
CA ASN A 247 -1.09 22.78 9.51
C ASN A 247 -0.42 22.39 10.83
N LEU A 248 0.91 22.43 10.88
CA LEU A 248 1.70 22.18 12.08
C LEU A 248 1.33 23.13 13.22
N MET A 249 1.31 24.42 12.97
CA MET A 249 0.99 25.45 13.98
C MET A 249 -0.42 25.25 14.51
N ARG A 250 -1.38 24.94 13.65
CA ARG A 250 -2.75 24.63 14.08
C ARG A 250 -2.84 23.35 14.91
N LYS A 251 -2.11 22.28 14.52
CA LYS A 251 -2.10 21.00 15.25
C LYS A 251 -1.51 21.13 16.66
N LEU A 252 -0.49 21.94 16.80
CA LEU A 252 0.26 22.11 18.05
C LEU A 252 -0.21 23.33 18.86
N ASP A 253 -1.22 24.04 18.38
CA ASP A 253 -1.72 25.30 18.97
C ASP A 253 -0.62 26.36 19.16
N LEU A 254 0.25 26.51 18.14
CA LEU A 254 1.36 27.45 18.14
C LEU A 254 1.02 28.66 17.27
N HIS A 255 1.19 29.86 17.80
CA HIS A 255 0.74 31.07 17.11
C HIS A 255 1.87 31.91 16.48
N ASN A 256 3.12 31.64 16.81
CA ASN A 256 4.27 32.37 16.26
C ASN A 256 5.53 31.49 16.20
N THR A 257 6.57 31.98 15.54
CA THR A 257 7.84 31.27 15.36
C THR A 257 8.56 31.02 16.69
N ALA A 258 8.48 31.96 17.64
CA ALA A 258 9.09 31.79 18.96
C ALA A 258 8.46 30.59 19.72
N ALA A 259 7.14 30.43 19.64
CA ALA A 259 6.44 29.27 20.21
C ALA A 259 6.88 27.96 19.52
N VAL A 260 7.11 27.97 18.20
CA VAL A 260 7.64 26.82 17.45
C VAL A 260 9.03 26.45 17.95
N THR A 261 9.91 27.45 18.14
CA THR A 261 11.29 27.24 18.63
C THR A 261 11.26 26.68 20.07
N LEU A 262 10.48 27.28 20.95
CA LEU A 262 10.35 26.82 22.33
C LEU A 262 9.80 25.40 22.41
N PHE A 263 8.80 25.07 21.59
CA PHE A 263 8.26 23.72 21.47
C PHE A 263 9.34 22.72 21.02
N ALA A 264 10.11 23.04 19.98
CA ALA A 264 11.17 22.19 19.46
C ALA A 264 12.28 21.94 20.50
N VAL A 265 12.66 22.96 21.26
CA VAL A 265 13.67 22.84 22.34
C VAL A 265 13.14 21.96 23.47
N ARG A 266 11.92 22.22 23.97
CA ARG A 266 11.32 21.45 25.08
C ARG A 266 11.12 19.98 24.75
N ASN A 267 10.95 19.64 23.48
CA ASN A 267 10.73 18.26 23.04
C ASN A 267 11.99 17.61 22.44
N GLY A 268 13.18 18.21 22.66
CA GLY A 268 14.46 17.62 22.21
C GLY A 268 14.61 17.50 20.69
N MET A 269 13.87 18.29 19.92
CA MET A 269 13.91 18.27 18.45
C MET A 269 15.04 19.11 17.87
N LEU A 270 15.68 19.93 18.69
CA LEU A 270 16.88 20.66 18.34
C LEU A 270 18.06 20.11 19.13
N PRO A 271 19.26 19.98 18.53
CA PRO A 271 20.46 19.72 19.31
C PRO A 271 20.60 20.88 20.31
N VAL A 272 20.65 20.56 21.59
CA VAL A 272 21.06 21.53 22.62
C VAL A 272 22.53 21.81 22.30
N GLY A 273 22.82 23.00 21.74
CA GLY A 273 24.17 23.42 21.44
C GLY A 273 24.97 23.38 22.75
N ASN A 274 26.00 22.56 22.81
CA ASN A 274 26.99 22.67 23.85
C ASN A 274 27.54 24.08 23.78
N SER A 275 27.47 24.79 24.90
CA SER A 275 27.94 26.18 25.07
C SER A 275 29.43 26.37 24.76
N GLU A 276 30.17 25.31 24.42
CA GLU A 276 31.59 25.34 24.09
C GLU A 276 31.89 25.87 22.67
N ASP A 277 30.90 25.89 21.74
CA ASP A 277 31.10 26.43 20.39
C ASP A 277 30.82 27.95 20.29
N ALA A 278 30.18 28.55 21.28
CA ALA A 278 29.96 30.00 21.31
C ALA A 278 31.23 30.77 21.71
N GLU A 279 32.03 30.21 22.64
CA GLU A 279 33.26 30.85 23.08
C GLU A 279 34.41 30.81 22.05
N ARG A 280 34.38 29.87 21.11
CA ARG A 280 35.38 29.78 20.02
C ARG A 280 35.16 30.81 18.91
N ARG A 281 33.97 31.37 18.79
CA ARG A 281 33.65 32.36 17.75
C ARG A 281 33.94 33.82 18.19
N GLU A 282 34.00 34.10 19.47
CA GLU A 282 34.36 35.43 19.99
C GLU A 282 35.89 35.63 20.12
N GLY A 283 36.66 34.52 20.21
CA GLY A 283 38.12 34.59 20.30
C GLY A 283 38.87 34.84 18.99
N HIS A 284 38.18 34.85 17.83
CA HIS A 284 38.83 35.02 16.52
C HIS A 284 38.53 36.39 15.83
N ALA A 285 37.82 37.29 16.52
CA ALA A 285 37.50 38.64 16.02
C ALA A 285 38.30 39.76 16.71
N ALA A 286 39.28 39.41 17.57
CA ALA A 286 40.14 40.36 18.25
C ALA A 286 41.62 39.89 18.16
N GLY A 287 42.15 39.90 16.92
CA GLY A 287 43.56 39.62 16.65
C GLY A 287 43.93 40.23 15.31
#